data_8359e201b97fff7d4e3c12a62df0ad39
#
_entry.id   8359e201b97fff7d4e3c12a62df0ad39
#
_cell.length_a   1.000
_cell.length_b   1.000
_cell.length_c   1.000
_cell.angle_alpha   90.00
_cell.angle_beta   90.00
_cell.angle_gamma   90.00
#
_symmetry.space_group_name_H-M   'P 1'
#
loop_
_entity.id
_entity.type
_entity.pdbx_description
1 polymer ?
#
loop_
_entity_poly.entity_id
_entity_poly.type
_entity_poly.pdbx_seq_one_letter_code
_entity_poly.pdbx_strand_id
1 'polypeptide(L)'
;MRRNLSFWIIVLAILVGLAACRNDDVVLYPDETPTPDGYTNTSSYRGLYVLCEGNMGSNKATLDYLDMTTGRYSRNIYPSRNPGKVMELGDVGNDIKVYGSRLWMVINQSNRVEVASAASAVSLGSVDIPNARFLAFDGKYAYVSSYVGPVNGPSVLGEVYRVDTLTLRVDARCTVGFQPEEMAIVDGRLYVANSGGYSAMQGGCLLYTSPSPRDGLLS
;
A
#
# COMPACT_ATOMS: atom_id res chain seq x y z
N MET A 1 46.28 15.40 -32.96
CA MET A 1 45.76 14.03 -32.90
C MET A 1 45.28 13.54 -31.52
N ARG A 2 45.92 13.91 -30.40
CA ARG A 2 45.56 13.43 -29.05
C ARG A 2 44.18 13.90 -28.53
N ARG A 3 43.69 15.08 -28.97
CA ARG A 3 42.45 15.68 -28.46
C ARG A 3 41.19 14.98 -28.95
N ASN A 4 41.20 14.32 -30.10
CA ASN A 4 40.07 13.59 -30.65
C ASN A 4 39.92 12.19 -30.04
N LEU A 5 41.00 11.60 -29.57
CA LEU A 5 41.01 10.28 -28.94
C LEU A 5 40.24 10.32 -27.59
N SER A 6 40.49 11.35 -26.77
CA SER A 6 39.76 11.52 -25.50
C SER A 6 38.26 11.73 -25.69
N PHE A 7 37.86 12.46 -26.72
CA PHE A 7 36.46 12.66 -27.05
C PHE A 7 35.76 11.34 -27.41
N TRP A 8 36.40 10.51 -28.24
CA TRP A 8 35.85 9.21 -28.64
C TRP A 8 35.81 8.21 -27.49
N ILE A 9 36.77 8.27 -26.55
CA ILE A 9 36.74 7.44 -25.33
C ILE A 9 35.56 7.83 -24.43
N ILE A 10 35.27 9.12 -24.27
CA ILE A 10 34.14 9.60 -23.49
C ILE A 10 32.81 9.19 -24.14
N VAL A 11 32.67 9.31 -25.46
CA VAL A 11 31.47 8.89 -26.22
C VAL A 11 31.28 7.38 -26.09
N LEU A 12 32.35 6.59 -26.18
CA LEU A 12 32.28 5.15 -26.01
C LEU A 12 31.86 4.75 -24.57
N ALA A 13 32.41 5.45 -23.57
CA ALA A 13 32.06 5.22 -22.16
C ALA A 13 30.57 5.56 -21.86
N ILE A 14 30.03 6.62 -22.48
CA ILE A 14 28.60 6.99 -22.39
C ILE A 14 27.74 5.93 -23.09
N LEU A 15 28.14 5.45 -24.27
CA LEU A 15 27.42 4.41 -24.99
C LEU A 15 27.39 3.07 -24.24
N VAL A 16 28.47 2.70 -23.58
CA VAL A 16 28.53 1.49 -22.74
C VAL A 16 27.69 1.66 -21.47
N GLY A 17 27.67 2.88 -20.88
CA GLY A 17 26.84 3.19 -19.71
C GLY A 17 25.34 3.16 -20.01
N LEU A 18 24.92 3.47 -21.25
CA LEU A 18 23.51 3.39 -21.67
C LEU A 18 23.09 1.95 -22.02
N ALA A 19 24.02 1.03 -22.23
CA ALA A 19 23.73 -0.40 -22.46
C ALA A 19 23.57 -1.21 -21.15
N ALA A 20 23.67 -0.57 -19.98
CA ALA A 20 23.25 -1.17 -18.72
C ALA A 20 21.72 -1.26 -18.66
N CYS A 21 21.12 -1.90 -19.68
CA CYS A 21 19.75 -2.33 -19.66
C CYS A 21 19.58 -3.26 -18.46
N ARG A 22 18.80 -2.84 -17.50
CA ARG A 22 18.25 -3.70 -16.46
C ARG A 22 17.60 -4.89 -17.18
N ASN A 23 18.07 -6.09 -16.86
CA ASN A 23 17.51 -7.31 -17.44
C ASN A 23 16.17 -7.54 -16.77
N ASP A 24 15.13 -6.94 -17.30
CA ASP A 24 13.76 -7.01 -16.76
C ASP A 24 13.11 -8.40 -16.98
N ASP A 25 13.82 -9.31 -17.65
CA ASP A 25 13.38 -10.68 -17.90
C ASP A 25 13.68 -11.66 -16.77
N VAL A 26 14.23 -11.20 -15.64
CA VAL A 26 14.45 -12.07 -14.48
C VAL A 26 13.10 -12.37 -13.82
N VAL A 27 12.54 -13.54 -14.11
CA VAL A 27 11.39 -14.07 -13.38
C VAL A 27 11.85 -14.38 -11.96
N LEU A 28 11.46 -13.53 -11.01
CA LEU A 28 11.67 -13.79 -9.59
C LEU A 28 10.63 -14.79 -9.14
N TYR A 29 11.08 -16.00 -8.83
CA TYR A 29 10.25 -16.97 -8.14
C TYR A 29 10.13 -16.57 -6.68
N PRO A 30 8.94 -16.70 -6.06
CA PRO A 30 8.80 -16.46 -4.64
C PRO A 30 9.63 -17.47 -3.86
N ASP A 31 10.31 -17.01 -2.83
CA ASP A 31 10.99 -17.89 -1.88
C ASP A 31 9.94 -18.63 -1.05
N GLU A 32 9.91 -19.95 -1.12
CA GLU A 32 8.91 -20.78 -0.49
C GLU A 32 9.50 -21.53 0.70
N THR A 33 8.81 -21.48 1.82
CA THR A 33 9.11 -22.29 3.00
C THR A 33 7.90 -23.12 3.41
N PRO A 34 8.09 -24.41 3.78
CA PRO A 34 7.02 -25.19 4.38
C PRO A 34 6.69 -24.63 5.78
N THR A 35 5.45 -24.77 6.20
CA THR A 35 5.09 -24.58 7.60
C THR A 35 5.68 -25.73 8.44
N PRO A 36 5.86 -25.51 9.76
CA PRO A 36 6.34 -26.58 10.65
C PRO A 36 5.54 -27.86 10.55
N ASP A 37 6.21 -29.00 10.81
CA ASP A 37 5.57 -30.30 10.84
C ASP A 37 4.36 -30.31 11.79
N GLY A 38 3.30 -30.99 11.36
CA GLY A 38 2.05 -31.06 12.14
C GLY A 38 1.04 -29.95 11.83
N TYR A 39 1.33 -29.06 10.88
CA TYR A 39 0.33 -28.10 10.43
C TYR A 39 -0.89 -28.80 9.82
N THR A 40 -2.06 -28.53 10.36
CA THR A 40 -3.35 -28.96 9.81
C THR A 40 -4.24 -27.74 9.63
N ASN A 41 -4.75 -27.56 8.43
CA ASN A 41 -5.73 -26.49 8.19
C ASN A 41 -7.10 -26.90 8.73
N THR A 42 -7.54 -26.28 9.81
CA THR A 42 -8.88 -26.44 10.37
C THR A 42 -9.83 -25.32 9.96
N SER A 43 -9.36 -24.38 9.14
CA SER A 43 -10.12 -23.22 8.67
C SER A 43 -10.79 -23.48 7.32
N SER A 44 -11.91 -22.81 7.06
CA SER A 44 -12.54 -22.73 5.74
C SER A 44 -11.78 -21.82 4.77
N TYR A 45 -10.84 -21.03 5.25
CA TYR A 45 -10.01 -20.15 4.41
C TYR A 45 -8.94 -20.92 3.67
N ARG A 46 -8.72 -20.56 2.40
CA ARG A 46 -7.70 -21.20 1.55
C ARG A 46 -6.30 -20.65 1.79
N GLY A 47 -6.20 -19.41 2.22
CA GLY A 47 -4.90 -18.79 2.44
C GLY A 47 -4.99 -17.43 3.14
N LEU A 48 -3.83 -16.91 3.46
CA LEU A 48 -3.63 -15.62 4.10
C LEU A 48 -2.64 -14.80 3.30
N TYR A 49 -3.01 -13.59 2.93
CA TYR A 49 -2.09 -12.59 2.41
C TYR A 49 -1.45 -11.80 3.55
N VAL A 50 -0.16 -11.55 3.42
CA VAL A 50 0.62 -10.73 4.35
C VAL A 50 1.28 -9.60 3.54
N LEU A 51 0.93 -8.37 3.85
CA LEU A 51 1.61 -7.19 3.30
C LEU A 51 2.76 -6.82 4.22
N CYS A 52 3.98 -6.90 3.70
CA CYS A 52 5.17 -6.48 4.42
C CYS A 52 5.44 -5.01 4.11
N GLU A 53 5.59 -4.21 5.16
CA GLU A 53 5.76 -2.75 5.05
C GLU A 53 7.00 -2.36 4.25
N GLY A 54 8.12 -3.03 4.48
CA GLY A 54 9.43 -2.62 3.99
C GLY A 54 9.99 -1.43 4.80
N ASN A 55 11.16 -0.94 4.41
CA ASN A 55 11.75 0.27 4.98
C ASN A 55 11.39 1.49 4.14
N MET A 56 10.98 2.57 4.78
CA MET A 56 10.68 3.84 4.12
C MET A 56 11.85 4.30 3.24
N GLY A 57 11.57 4.66 2.00
CA GLY A 57 12.56 5.09 1.01
C GLY A 57 13.30 3.95 0.31
N SER A 58 13.03 2.68 0.67
CA SER A 58 13.70 1.53 0.07
C SER A 58 12.98 0.92 -1.12
N ASN A 59 11.70 1.25 -1.31
CA ASN A 59 10.82 0.65 -2.32
C ASN A 59 10.76 -0.89 -2.20
N LYS A 60 10.58 -1.40 -0.97
CA LYS A 60 10.69 -2.83 -0.63
C LYS A 60 9.46 -3.39 0.09
N ALA A 61 8.28 -2.77 -0.08
CA ALA A 61 7.05 -3.41 0.32
C ALA A 61 6.84 -4.69 -0.50
N THR A 62 6.43 -5.78 0.15
CA THR A 62 6.19 -7.07 -0.51
C THR A 62 4.84 -7.64 -0.13
N LEU A 63 4.30 -8.45 -1.02
CA LEU A 63 3.11 -9.25 -0.75
C LEU A 63 3.51 -10.71 -0.62
N ASP A 64 3.25 -11.29 0.54
CA ASP A 64 3.49 -12.69 0.83
C ASP A 64 2.15 -13.45 0.89
N TYR A 65 2.22 -14.77 0.76
CA TYR A 65 1.03 -15.63 0.81
C TYR A 65 1.30 -16.94 1.52
N LEU A 66 0.47 -17.24 2.51
CA LEU A 66 0.39 -18.55 3.13
C LEU A 66 -0.75 -19.35 2.48
N ASP A 67 -0.44 -20.41 1.77
CA ASP A 67 -1.42 -21.39 1.34
C ASP A 67 -1.76 -22.32 2.52
N MET A 68 -2.92 -22.11 3.08
CA MET A 68 -3.38 -22.90 4.24
C MET A 68 -3.77 -24.32 3.86
N THR A 69 -3.94 -24.65 2.59
CA THR A 69 -4.23 -26.01 2.13
C THR A 69 -2.98 -26.86 2.10
N THR A 70 -1.87 -26.30 1.63
CA THR A 70 -0.60 -27.00 1.48
C THR A 70 0.39 -26.72 2.60
N GLY A 71 0.13 -25.68 3.43
CA GLY A 71 1.04 -25.23 4.45
C GLY A 71 2.30 -24.55 3.89
N ARG A 72 2.28 -24.03 2.65
CA ARG A 72 3.41 -23.34 2.03
C ARG A 72 3.31 -21.85 2.20
N TYR A 73 4.38 -21.25 2.69
CA TYR A 73 4.52 -19.79 2.78
C TYR A 73 5.41 -19.29 1.64
N SER A 74 4.87 -18.43 0.78
CA SER A 74 5.54 -17.88 -0.39
C SER A 74 5.78 -16.40 -0.18
N ARG A 75 7.04 -15.97 -0.23
CA ARG A 75 7.43 -14.56 -0.06
C ARG A 75 7.44 -13.83 -1.39
N ASN A 76 7.09 -12.55 -1.35
CA ASN A 76 7.17 -11.62 -2.47
C ASN A 76 6.53 -12.15 -3.75
N ILE A 77 5.27 -12.59 -3.65
CA ILE A 77 4.56 -13.21 -4.77
C ILE A 77 4.13 -12.19 -5.85
N TYR A 78 4.07 -10.88 -5.53
CA TYR A 78 3.52 -9.88 -6.43
C TYR A 78 4.25 -9.81 -7.79
N PRO A 79 5.60 -9.77 -7.87
CA PRO A 79 6.30 -9.73 -9.15
C PRO A 79 6.06 -10.97 -10.01
N SER A 80 6.07 -12.16 -9.41
CA SER A 80 5.85 -13.42 -10.14
C SER A 80 4.42 -13.53 -10.70
N ARG A 81 3.45 -12.88 -10.05
CA ARG A 81 2.06 -12.84 -10.52
C ARG A 81 1.81 -11.72 -11.55
N ASN A 82 2.72 -10.76 -11.63
CA ASN A 82 2.59 -9.57 -12.47
C ASN A 82 3.85 -9.31 -13.32
N PRO A 83 4.27 -10.26 -14.18
CA PRO A 83 5.56 -10.20 -14.88
C PRO A 83 5.70 -9.03 -15.86
N GLY A 84 4.64 -8.34 -16.21
CA GLY A 84 4.69 -7.14 -17.08
C GLY A 84 4.68 -5.82 -16.32
N LYS A 85 4.72 -5.85 -14.99
CA LYS A 85 4.74 -4.66 -14.13
C LYS A 85 6.11 -4.42 -13.51
N VAL A 86 6.25 -3.28 -12.85
CA VAL A 86 7.42 -2.96 -12.03
C VAL A 86 7.59 -4.06 -10.97
N MET A 87 8.83 -4.51 -10.78
CA MET A 87 9.14 -5.68 -9.93
C MET A 87 8.79 -5.47 -8.46
N GLU A 88 8.83 -4.25 -7.97
CA GLU A 88 8.50 -3.94 -6.58
C GLU A 88 7.03 -3.54 -6.44
N LEU A 89 6.38 -4.00 -5.37
CA LEU A 89 5.01 -3.58 -5.04
C LEU A 89 4.96 -2.08 -4.73
N GLY A 90 6.03 -1.53 -4.17
CA GLY A 90 6.20 -0.12 -3.89
C GLY A 90 6.90 0.16 -2.57
N ASP A 91 6.73 1.37 -2.05
CA ASP A 91 7.36 1.83 -0.81
C ASP A 91 6.32 2.00 0.29
N VAL A 92 6.55 1.37 1.41
CA VAL A 92 5.71 1.33 2.62
C VAL A 92 4.31 0.75 2.38
N GLY A 93 4.17 -0.56 2.54
CA GLY A 93 2.87 -1.24 2.62
C GLY A 93 2.19 -0.94 3.95
N ASN A 94 1.01 -0.29 3.94
CA ASN A 94 0.37 0.20 5.16
C ASN A 94 -0.86 -0.60 5.59
N ASP A 95 -1.73 -0.92 4.65
CA ASP A 95 -2.96 -1.68 4.94
C ASP A 95 -3.29 -2.66 3.81
N ILE A 96 -3.91 -3.77 4.17
CA ILE A 96 -4.33 -4.80 3.23
C ILE A 96 -5.70 -5.34 3.60
N LYS A 97 -6.62 -5.38 2.64
CA LYS A 97 -7.97 -5.94 2.86
C LYS A 97 -8.47 -6.68 1.63
N VAL A 98 -9.19 -7.76 1.88
CA VAL A 98 -9.99 -8.43 0.86
C VAL A 98 -11.41 -7.90 0.94
N TYR A 99 -11.92 -7.40 -0.18
CA TYR A 99 -13.31 -7.01 -0.31
C TYR A 99 -13.91 -7.57 -1.61
N GLY A 100 -14.93 -8.41 -1.47
CA GLY A 100 -15.45 -9.21 -2.58
C GLY A 100 -14.38 -10.11 -3.19
N SER A 101 -14.17 -10.02 -4.49
CA SER A 101 -13.14 -10.75 -5.23
C SER A 101 -11.81 -10.00 -5.35
N ARG A 102 -11.65 -8.87 -4.68
CA ARG A 102 -10.51 -7.97 -4.83
C ARG A 102 -9.68 -7.91 -3.56
N LEU A 103 -8.36 -7.87 -3.76
CA LEU A 103 -7.34 -7.62 -2.76
C LEU A 103 -6.90 -6.16 -2.92
N TRP A 104 -7.06 -5.37 -1.87
CA TRP A 104 -6.72 -3.96 -1.82
C TRP A 104 -5.50 -3.78 -0.94
N MET A 105 -4.48 -3.08 -1.43
CA MET A 105 -3.21 -2.86 -0.75
C MET A 105 -2.88 -1.37 -0.78
N VAL A 106 -2.74 -0.77 0.38
CA VAL A 106 -2.31 0.62 0.51
C VAL A 106 -0.79 0.66 0.49
N ILE A 107 -0.23 1.37 -0.47
CA ILE A 107 1.22 1.57 -0.61
C ILE A 107 1.50 3.05 -0.36
N ASN A 108 1.74 3.36 0.90
CA ASN A 108 1.72 4.71 1.46
C ASN A 108 2.67 5.69 0.75
N GLN A 109 3.98 5.41 0.77
CA GLN A 109 4.98 6.30 0.19
C GLN A 109 4.99 6.27 -1.35
N SER A 110 4.36 5.27 -1.95
CA SER A 110 4.11 5.27 -3.40
C SER A 110 2.83 6.03 -3.79
N ASN A 111 2.12 6.63 -2.82
CA ASN A 111 0.92 7.44 -3.03
C ASN A 111 -0.17 6.71 -3.82
N ARG A 112 -0.37 5.42 -3.56
CA ARG A 112 -1.36 4.64 -4.30
C ARG A 112 -1.99 3.52 -3.47
N VAL A 113 -3.15 3.11 -3.92
CA VAL A 113 -3.81 1.88 -3.50
C VAL A 113 -3.76 0.91 -4.68
N GLU A 114 -3.01 -0.17 -4.56
CA GLU A 114 -2.96 -1.23 -5.56
C GLU A 114 -4.14 -2.17 -5.35
N VAL A 115 -4.78 -2.58 -6.45
CA VAL A 115 -5.93 -3.49 -6.41
C VAL A 115 -5.62 -4.70 -7.28
N ALA A 116 -5.73 -5.88 -6.70
CA ALA A 116 -5.47 -7.14 -7.38
C ALA A 116 -6.66 -8.12 -7.23
N SER A 117 -6.65 -9.19 -7.99
CA SER A 117 -7.56 -10.31 -7.78
C SER A 117 -7.22 -11.02 -6.47
N ALA A 118 -8.20 -11.19 -5.59
CA ALA A 118 -8.01 -11.93 -4.33
C ALA A 118 -7.71 -13.43 -4.55
N ALA A 119 -8.06 -13.97 -5.72
CA ALA A 119 -7.80 -15.37 -6.04
C ALA A 119 -6.39 -15.63 -6.58
N SER A 120 -5.76 -14.64 -7.24
CA SER A 120 -4.52 -14.86 -7.99
C SER A 120 -3.41 -13.85 -7.70
N ALA A 121 -3.69 -12.77 -6.97
CA ALA A 121 -2.83 -11.61 -6.79
C ALA A 121 -2.41 -10.90 -8.10
N VAL A 122 -3.12 -11.19 -9.21
CA VAL A 122 -2.92 -10.48 -10.47
C VAL A 122 -3.53 -9.09 -10.36
N SER A 123 -2.75 -8.06 -10.69
CA SER A 123 -3.18 -6.67 -10.63
C SER A 123 -4.38 -6.39 -11.54
N LEU A 124 -5.34 -5.69 -11.02
CA LEU A 124 -6.53 -5.20 -11.72
C LEU A 124 -6.43 -3.69 -12.00
N GLY A 125 -5.55 -2.98 -11.31
CA GLY A 125 -5.34 -1.55 -11.44
C GLY A 125 -4.90 -0.91 -10.14
N SER A 126 -4.79 0.39 -10.14
CA SER A 126 -4.45 1.18 -8.95
C SER A 126 -5.22 2.50 -8.91
N VAL A 127 -5.27 3.09 -7.74
CA VAL A 127 -5.84 4.43 -7.51
C VAL A 127 -4.76 5.28 -6.87
N ASP A 128 -4.45 6.43 -7.47
CA ASP A 128 -3.49 7.37 -6.92
C ASP A 128 -4.16 8.19 -5.81
N ILE A 129 -3.67 8.02 -4.59
CA ILE A 129 -4.11 8.75 -3.39
C ILE A 129 -2.88 9.15 -2.61
N PRO A 130 -2.64 10.46 -2.42
CA PRO A 130 -1.44 10.94 -1.75
C PRO A 130 -1.43 10.44 -0.31
N ASN A 131 -0.30 9.93 0.13
CA ASN A 131 -0.06 9.47 1.50
C ASN A 131 -1.24 8.66 2.09
N ALA A 132 -1.74 7.67 1.31
CA ALA A 132 -2.84 6.81 1.70
C ALA A 132 -2.49 5.97 2.94
N ARG A 133 -3.47 5.74 3.83
CA ARG A 133 -3.24 5.06 5.11
C ARG A 133 -4.06 3.78 5.25
N PHE A 134 -5.34 3.86 5.44
CA PHE A 134 -6.20 2.73 5.78
C PHE A 134 -7.44 2.65 4.90
N LEU A 135 -8.03 1.48 4.86
CA LEU A 135 -9.19 1.14 4.05
C LEU A 135 -10.42 0.82 4.93
N ALA A 136 -11.57 1.28 4.51
CA ALA A 136 -12.86 0.77 4.97
C ALA A 136 -13.76 0.55 3.76
N PHE A 137 -14.78 -0.31 3.87
CA PHE A 137 -15.65 -0.65 2.74
C PHE A 137 -17.10 -0.63 3.14
N ASP A 138 -17.94 -0.10 2.24
CA ASP A 138 -19.39 -0.18 2.35
C ASP A 138 -20.04 -0.23 0.96
N GLY A 139 -20.84 -1.27 0.71
CA GLY A 139 -21.51 -1.49 -0.57
C GLY A 139 -20.53 -1.48 -1.75
N LYS A 140 -20.71 -0.55 -2.66
CA LYS A 140 -19.83 -0.42 -3.85
C LYS A 140 -18.64 0.50 -3.64
N TYR A 141 -18.39 0.96 -2.44
CA TYR A 141 -17.36 1.94 -2.15
C TYR A 141 -16.27 1.42 -1.25
N ALA A 142 -15.04 1.81 -1.58
CA ALA A 142 -13.90 1.81 -0.68
C ALA A 142 -13.68 3.25 -0.18
N TYR A 143 -13.38 3.38 1.10
CA TYR A 143 -12.97 4.63 1.74
C TYR A 143 -11.50 4.50 2.11
N VAL A 144 -10.72 5.51 1.77
CA VAL A 144 -9.27 5.51 1.98
C VAL A 144 -8.91 6.77 2.77
N SER A 145 -8.37 6.60 3.97
CA SER A 145 -7.81 7.72 4.74
C SER A 145 -6.47 8.13 4.16
N SER A 146 -6.17 9.42 4.23
CA SER A 146 -4.98 10.02 3.65
C SER A 146 -4.50 11.19 4.50
N TYR A 147 -3.20 11.26 4.73
CA TYR A 147 -2.59 12.44 5.35
C TYR A 147 -2.54 13.64 4.40
N VAL A 148 -2.71 13.43 3.10
CA VAL A 148 -2.60 14.43 2.01
C VAL A 148 -1.17 14.99 1.89
N GLY A 149 -0.66 15.58 2.96
CA GLY A 149 0.68 16.15 3.03
C GLY A 149 1.75 15.18 3.54
N PRO A 150 3.02 15.59 3.57
CA PRO A 150 4.11 14.79 4.09
C PRO A 150 3.95 14.57 5.60
N VAL A 151 4.41 13.41 6.09
CA VAL A 151 4.32 12.99 7.50
C VAL A 151 4.96 14.02 8.45
N ASN A 152 6.12 14.56 8.07
CA ASN A 152 6.92 15.51 8.86
C ASN A 152 6.90 16.94 8.28
N GLY A 153 5.88 17.26 7.48
CA GLY A 153 5.74 18.57 6.84
C GLY A 153 4.84 19.54 7.64
N PRO A 154 4.46 20.66 7.02
CA PRO A 154 3.46 21.55 7.57
C PRO A 154 2.18 20.79 7.90
N SER A 155 1.54 21.15 9.01
CA SER A 155 0.27 20.53 9.42
C SER A 155 -0.82 20.80 8.38
N VAL A 156 -1.20 19.77 7.65
CA VAL A 156 -2.27 19.77 6.66
C VAL A 156 -3.37 18.85 7.15
N LEU A 157 -4.62 19.29 7.07
CA LEU A 157 -5.76 18.42 7.39
C LEU A 157 -5.78 17.24 6.41
N GLY A 158 -6.04 16.06 6.95
CA GLY A 158 -6.21 14.87 6.17
C GLY A 158 -7.54 14.82 5.42
N GLU A 159 -7.66 13.87 4.54
CA GLU A 159 -8.87 13.61 3.77
C GLU A 159 -9.24 12.13 3.82
N VAL A 160 -10.51 11.84 3.57
CA VAL A 160 -10.98 10.52 3.20
C VAL A 160 -11.44 10.57 1.75
N TYR A 161 -10.89 9.67 0.95
CA TYR A 161 -11.24 9.48 -0.45
C TYR A 161 -12.27 8.35 -0.58
N ARG A 162 -13.35 8.58 -1.33
CA ARG A 162 -14.30 7.54 -1.69
C ARG A 162 -14.01 7.07 -3.10
N VAL A 163 -13.82 5.76 -3.23
CA VAL A 163 -13.45 5.09 -4.48
C VAL A 163 -14.53 4.10 -4.86
N ASP A 164 -15.03 4.16 -6.08
CA ASP A 164 -15.91 3.12 -6.62
C ASP A 164 -15.12 1.83 -6.84
N THR A 165 -15.55 0.74 -6.21
CA THR A 165 -14.80 -0.52 -6.18
C THR A 165 -14.74 -1.23 -7.52
N LEU A 166 -15.58 -0.91 -8.49
CA LEU A 166 -15.57 -1.52 -9.82
C LEU A 166 -14.70 -0.73 -10.78
N THR A 167 -14.90 0.59 -10.82
CA THR A 167 -14.23 1.47 -11.79
C THR A 167 -12.86 1.96 -11.32
N LEU A 168 -12.54 1.81 -10.03
CA LEU A 168 -11.34 2.31 -9.38
C LEU A 168 -11.17 3.84 -9.53
N ARG A 169 -12.28 4.57 -9.54
CA ARG A 169 -12.28 6.03 -9.64
C ARG A 169 -12.66 6.65 -8.30
N VAL A 170 -11.92 7.69 -7.93
CA VAL A 170 -12.33 8.57 -6.85
C VAL A 170 -13.53 9.39 -7.32
N ASP A 171 -14.65 9.30 -6.61
CA ASP A 171 -15.88 10.04 -6.92
C ASP A 171 -16.23 11.11 -5.88
N ALA A 172 -15.63 11.01 -4.68
CA ALA A 172 -15.81 12.01 -3.63
C ALA A 172 -14.61 12.03 -2.68
N ARG A 173 -14.44 13.14 -1.97
CA ARG A 173 -13.49 13.28 -0.87
C ARG A 173 -14.06 14.20 0.21
N CYS A 174 -13.60 13.99 1.43
CA CYS A 174 -14.02 14.77 2.59
C CYS A 174 -12.79 15.08 3.44
N THR A 175 -12.61 16.38 3.75
CA THR A 175 -11.58 16.81 4.70
C THR A 175 -11.98 16.37 6.11
N VAL A 176 -10.99 15.82 6.85
CA VAL A 176 -11.14 15.34 8.22
C VAL A 176 -10.09 15.98 9.14
N GLY A 177 -9.79 15.39 10.28
CA GLY A 177 -8.75 15.91 11.18
C GLY A 177 -7.33 15.63 10.69
N PHE A 178 -6.36 15.90 11.57
CA PHE A 178 -4.94 15.68 11.27
C PHE A 178 -4.60 14.19 11.33
N GLN A 179 -3.86 13.73 10.33
CA GLN A 179 -3.32 12.38 10.21
C GLN A 179 -4.37 11.30 10.52
N PRO A 180 -5.40 11.17 9.65
CA PRO A 180 -6.43 10.15 9.80
C PRO A 180 -5.84 8.76 9.58
N GLU A 181 -6.17 7.84 10.48
CA GLU A 181 -5.74 6.44 10.48
C GLU A 181 -6.91 5.51 10.16
N GLU A 182 -7.15 4.51 11.01
CA GLU A 182 -8.22 3.55 10.82
C GLU A 182 -9.59 4.20 10.80
N MET A 183 -10.49 3.49 10.13
CA MET A 183 -11.88 3.89 9.96
C MET A 183 -12.81 2.73 10.30
N ALA A 184 -13.99 3.07 10.82
CA ALA A 184 -15.07 2.11 11.05
C ALA A 184 -16.36 2.65 10.44
N ILE A 185 -17.20 1.75 9.92
CA ILE A 185 -18.52 2.08 9.39
C ILE A 185 -19.56 1.41 10.30
N VAL A 186 -20.42 2.23 10.88
CA VAL A 186 -21.49 1.79 11.78
C VAL A 186 -22.78 2.53 11.39
N ASP A 187 -23.84 1.80 11.14
CA ASP A 187 -25.16 2.35 10.77
C ASP A 187 -25.09 3.37 9.63
N GLY A 188 -24.33 3.06 8.58
CA GLY A 188 -24.14 3.92 7.40
C GLY A 188 -23.35 5.21 7.65
N ARG A 189 -22.68 5.31 8.80
CA ARG A 189 -21.81 6.43 9.15
C ARG A 189 -20.36 5.98 9.18
N LEU A 190 -19.49 6.78 8.58
CA LEU A 190 -18.04 6.57 8.60
C LEU A 190 -17.43 7.32 9.78
N TYR A 191 -16.77 6.61 10.66
CA TYR A 191 -15.99 7.13 11.77
C TYR A 191 -14.51 7.06 11.41
N VAL A 192 -13.77 8.13 11.64
CA VAL A 192 -12.36 8.29 11.28
C VAL A 192 -11.56 8.60 12.53
N ALA A 193 -10.54 7.79 12.80
CA ALA A 193 -9.59 8.08 13.88
C ALA A 193 -8.56 9.10 13.39
N ASN A 194 -8.59 10.32 13.95
CA ASN A 194 -7.62 11.35 13.64
C ASN A 194 -6.56 11.36 14.75
N SER A 195 -5.45 10.67 14.53
CA SER A 195 -4.44 10.44 15.56
C SER A 195 -3.60 11.70 15.88
N GLY A 196 -3.52 12.65 14.95
CA GLY A 196 -2.52 13.72 15.02
C GLY A 196 -1.08 13.21 14.90
N GLY A 197 -0.86 11.90 15.02
CA GLY A 197 0.35 11.14 14.76
C GLY A 197 1.65 11.87 15.07
N TYR A 198 2.45 12.06 14.06
CA TYR A 198 3.74 12.73 14.13
C TYR A 198 3.65 14.25 14.31
N SER A 199 2.48 14.85 14.11
CA SER A 199 2.25 16.30 14.30
C SER A 199 1.98 16.70 15.74
N ALA A 200 1.90 15.76 16.67
CA ALA A 200 1.68 16.04 18.11
C ALA A 200 2.73 17.00 18.71
N MET A 201 3.94 17.04 18.16
CA MET A 201 5.00 17.99 18.58
C MET A 201 4.74 19.44 18.14
N GLN A 202 3.75 19.71 17.30
CA GLN A 202 3.38 21.05 16.83
C GLN A 202 2.13 21.61 17.57
N GLY A 203 1.82 21.12 18.74
CA GLY A 203 0.71 21.61 19.58
C GLY A 203 -0.64 20.94 19.29
N GLY A 204 -0.68 19.90 18.48
CA GLY A 204 -1.87 19.05 18.32
C GLY A 204 -2.03 18.13 19.53
N CYS A 205 -2.97 18.43 20.41
CA CYS A 205 -3.34 17.49 21.46
C CYS A 205 -4.23 16.40 20.87
N LEU A 206 -3.86 15.14 21.05
CA LEU A 206 -4.66 13.99 20.63
C LEU A 206 -6.11 14.02 21.14
N LEU A 207 -6.35 14.72 22.25
CA LEU A 207 -7.67 14.90 22.85
C LEU A 207 -8.62 15.78 22.02
N TYR A 208 -8.12 16.60 21.08
CA TYR A 208 -8.94 17.50 20.31
C TYR A 208 -9.27 17.01 18.90
N THR A 209 -8.65 15.94 18.45
CA THR A 209 -8.82 15.43 17.06
C THR A 209 -9.81 14.29 16.95
N SER A 210 -10.19 13.67 18.06
CA SER A 210 -11.22 12.66 18.11
C SER A 210 -12.19 13.02 19.24
N PRO A 211 -13.43 13.42 18.95
CA PRO A 211 -14.43 13.52 20.02
C PRO A 211 -14.55 12.12 20.64
N SER A 212 -14.11 12.00 21.88
CA SER A 212 -14.31 10.76 22.65
C SER A 212 -15.80 10.46 22.64
N PRO A 213 -16.22 9.21 22.48
CA PRO A 213 -17.63 8.83 22.68
C PRO A 213 -18.19 9.26 24.03
N ARG A 214 -17.35 9.64 24.99
CA ARG A 214 -17.73 10.19 26.32
C ARG A 214 -17.97 11.70 26.30
N ASP A 215 -17.43 12.44 25.33
CA ASP A 215 -17.58 13.90 25.29
C ASP A 215 -18.98 14.34 24.82
N GLY A 216 -19.75 13.43 24.20
CA GLY A 216 -21.14 13.65 23.82
C GLY A 216 -22.18 13.32 24.91
N LEU A 217 -21.75 12.83 26.08
CA LEU A 217 -22.63 12.44 27.18
C LEU A 217 -22.65 13.46 28.36
N LEU A 218 -21.97 14.57 28.23
CA LEU A 218 -21.89 15.62 29.28
C LEU A 218 -22.46 16.96 28.84
N SER A 219 -23.45 16.97 27.97
CA SER A 219 -24.26 18.17 27.71
C SER A 219 -25.72 17.91 27.95
#